data_52671010d68846cfa6adef6afc158414
#
_entry.id   52671010d68846cfa6adef6afc158414
#
_cell.length_a   1.000
_cell.length_b   1.000
_cell.length_c   1.000
_cell.angle_alpha   90.00
_cell.angle_beta   90.00
_cell.angle_gamma   90.00
#
_symmetry.space_group_name_H-M   'P 1'
#
loop_
_entity.id
_entity.type
_entity.pdbx_description
1 polymer ?
#
loop_
_entity_poly.entity_id
_entity_poly.type
_entity_poly.pdbx_seq_one_letter_code
_entity_poly.pdbx_strand_id
1 'polypeptide(L)'
;MKINKKVISLSLVISQSILFADTSILDEIKIEENKEFKTNSTDIDLEKVEQSQANSLTEVFKNNSSIEVGGGAINVQRIYLRGIESSNLNISLDGAKQGKNMFQHRSNELGINPDLLKVVDVNTSPDASKAGALGGSIEMSTKDAQDFVRGNKKYGAIFKTGYNTNAYMKHGNATAYQVFDNNLGAYISVSGVNSDNYKDGNKNSETATAYHDRDYLFKISLLDSNNHDLRLTVNKNENSGDSRWAGTEYRPQANQLEKIISTTTNYALSHNYNPNNLLNLDTNLNLTDISLERKNANNKDGKRDYDNRNIGLKVQNHFDFNLSSTKNRVSIGTEYQKEHGDGSFYIADLKPADKPRTKYSDLHSENKALFIQNRTEIGFLGINYGLRYDYYSFETGLGKQSDDTFSPNIGMDYKLTENSLVYSNYGKSSRMSGIIPFTWALNTKIGSTYSKDLNAEKSDRYEIGYKYDKRDTFLNDDYITFDANVFQTKLNDFIVSKDTNCNLGKCGSGEGGWTLQDIYNKDDEFKSKGFEIKTSYNYDIFSTSLAYTQIDTNNNPSDVNNSSDINEDQYIRRVGGYDSKKFVWSSQLELTNKLAVDYTLNAVKGTNVLDS
;
A
#
# COMPACT_ATOMS: atom_id res chain seq x y z
N MET A 1 -14.80 37.73 5.78
CA MET A 1 -14.78 36.80 4.62
C MET A 1 -13.32 36.58 4.22
N LYS A 2 -12.65 35.61 4.86
CA LYS A 2 -11.24 35.28 4.58
C LYS A 2 -11.22 34.20 3.49
N ILE A 3 -10.62 34.56 2.38
CA ILE A 3 -10.42 33.65 1.22
C ILE A 3 -9.31 32.68 1.59
N ASN A 4 -9.65 31.41 1.78
CA ASN A 4 -8.68 30.33 1.97
C ASN A 4 -7.82 30.19 0.71
N LYS A 5 -6.51 30.35 0.86
CA LYS A 5 -5.54 30.17 -0.22
C LYS A 5 -5.48 28.70 -0.61
N LYS A 6 -5.91 28.40 -1.82
CA LYS A 6 -5.71 27.10 -2.46
C LYS A 6 -4.20 26.90 -2.69
N VAL A 7 -3.64 25.84 -2.17
CA VAL A 7 -2.29 25.43 -2.52
C VAL A 7 -2.37 24.73 -3.88
N ILE A 8 -1.92 25.43 -4.92
CA ILE A 8 -1.71 24.87 -6.25
C ILE A 8 -0.21 24.63 -6.35
N SER A 9 0.21 23.38 -6.31
CA SER A 9 1.60 23.04 -6.63
C SER A 9 1.73 22.80 -8.12
N LEU A 10 2.46 23.67 -8.79
CA LEU A 10 2.83 23.56 -10.19
C LEU A 10 4.23 22.95 -10.26
N SER A 11 4.35 21.69 -10.63
CA SER A 11 5.65 21.04 -10.85
C SER A 11 5.91 20.98 -12.36
N LEU A 12 6.79 21.82 -12.87
CA LEU A 12 7.33 21.71 -14.21
C LEU A 12 8.61 20.89 -14.12
N VAL A 13 8.58 19.64 -14.57
CA VAL A 13 9.77 18.80 -14.66
C VAL A 13 10.26 18.81 -16.10
N ILE A 14 11.39 19.48 -16.34
CA ILE A 14 12.11 19.36 -17.61
C ILE A 14 13.19 18.30 -17.39
N SER A 15 12.94 17.09 -17.85
CA SER A 15 13.93 16.01 -17.81
C SER A 15 14.80 16.06 -19.07
N GLN A 16 16.06 16.46 -18.94
CA GLN A 16 17.07 16.19 -19.96
C GLN A 16 17.75 14.88 -19.65
N SER A 17 17.23 13.79 -20.18
CA SER A 17 17.95 12.52 -20.20
C SER A 17 18.87 12.48 -21.42
N ILE A 18 20.16 12.73 -21.21
CA ILE A 18 21.19 12.43 -22.23
C ILE A 18 21.40 10.92 -22.16
N LEU A 19 20.60 10.19 -22.89
CA LEU A 19 20.82 8.76 -23.15
C LEU A 19 21.67 8.62 -24.40
N PHE A 20 22.89 8.15 -24.26
CA PHE A 20 23.60 7.51 -25.36
C PHE A 20 22.91 6.14 -25.57
N ALA A 21 21.79 6.14 -26.25
CA ALA A 21 21.09 4.93 -26.65
C ALA A 21 21.24 4.77 -28.16
N ASP A 22 21.79 3.65 -28.53
CA ASP A 22 21.71 3.10 -29.88
C ASP A 22 20.22 2.92 -30.21
N THR A 23 19.81 3.34 -31.40
CA THR A 23 18.44 3.27 -31.89
C THR A 23 18.00 1.82 -31.98
N SER A 24 17.45 1.26 -30.93
CA SER A 24 16.55 0.13 -31.06
C SER A 24 15.13 0.70 -31.18
N ILE A 25 14.54 0.49 -32.34
CA ILE A 25 13.11 0.61 -32.58
C ILE A 25 12.42 -0.06 -31.41
N LEU A 26 11.62 0.71 -30.64
CA LEU A 26 10.68 0.13 -29.69
C LEU A 26 9.85 -0.84 -30.51
N ASP A 27 9.94 -2.12 -30.19
CA ASP A 27 9.02 -3.10 -30.73
C ASP A 27 7.63 -2.55 -30.44
N GLU A 28 6.85 -2.38 -31.50
CA GLU A 28 5.44 -2.04 -31.45
C GLU A 28 4.82 -2.80 -30.28
N ILE A 29 4.29 -2.10 -29.29
CA ILE A 29 3.57 -2.75 -28.20
C ILE A 29 2.44 -3.51 -28.90
N LYS A 30 2.63 -4.81 -29.12
CA LYS A 30 1.55 -5.70 -29.51
C LYS A 30 0.58 -5.69 -28.36
N ILE A 31 -0.38 -4.77 -28.46
CA ILE A 31 -1.59 -4.82 -27.63
C ILE A 31 -2.27 -6.11 -28.10
N GLU A 32 -2.12 -7.15 -27.28
CA GLU A 32 -2.81 -8.41 -27.53
C GLU A 32 -4.29 -8.10 -27.72
N GLU A 33 -4.87 -8.63 -28.78
CA GLU A 33 -6.26 -8.44 -29.22
C GLU A 33 -7.30 -8.91 -28.20
N ASN A 34 -6.88 -9.44 -27.05
CA ASN A 34 -7.69 -9.88 -25.92
C ASN A 34 -7.38 -9.06 -24.66
N LYS A 35 -7.56 -7.73 -24.72
CA LYS A 35 -7.67 -6.96 -23.46
C LYS A 35 -8.96 -7.38 -22.75
N GLU A 36 -8.82 -8.34 -21.84
CA GLU A 36 -9.84 -8.59 -20.83
C GLU A 36 -10.06 -7.28 -20.07
N PHE A 37 -11.27 -6.71 -20.10
CA PHE A 37 -11.60 -5.54 -19.31
C PHE A 37 -11.42 -5.90 -17.83
N LYS A 38 -10.31 -5.47 -17.25
CA LYS A 38 -10.12 -5.61 -15.82
C LYS A 38 -11.14 -4.71 -15.12
N THR A 39 -12.21 -5.28 -14.63
CA THR A 39 -13.27 -4.53 -13.92
C THR A 39 -12.85 -4.10 -12.53
N ASN A 40 -11.78 -4.70 -11.99
CA ASN A 40 -11.51 -4.72 -10.55
C ASN A 40 -10.15 -4.12 -10.17
N SER A 41 -9.31 -3.74 -11.12
CA SER A 41 -7.98 -3.20 -10.82
C SER A 41 -7.65 -1.96 -11.65
N THR A 42 -6.81 -1.12 -11.08
CA THR A 42 -6.20 0.02 -11.77
C THR A 42 -4.69 -0.17 -11.72
N ASP A 43 -4.09 -0.45 -12.87
CA ASP A 43 -2.64 -0.50 -12.97
C ASP A 43 -2.06 0.93 -12.93
N ILE A 44 -0.97 1.10 -12.21
CA ILE A 44 -0.19 2.35 -12.24
C ILE A 44 0.70 2.31 -13.47
N ASP A 45 0.70 3.39 -14.23
CA ASP A 45 1.57 3.57 -15.39
C ASP A 45 3.01 3.77 -14.93
N LEU A 46 3.77 2.68 -14.86
CA LEU A 46 5.14 2.67 -14.37
C LEU A 46 6.13 3.29 -15.38
N GLU A 47 5.79 3.35 -16.65
CA GLU A 47 6.61 4.06 -17.63
C GLU A 47 6.61 5.56 -17.31
N LYS A 48 5.46 6.15 -17.03
CA LYS A 48 5.37 7.54 -16.56
C LYS A 48 6.02 7.75 -15.20
N VAL A 49 5.96 6.78 -14.31
CA VAL A 49 6.67 6.81 -13.02
C VAL A 49 8.18 6.85 -13.25
N GLU A 50 8.72 6.01 -14.13
CA GLU A 50 10.14 5.99 -14.48
C GLU A 50 10.57 7.29 -15.18
N GLN A 51 9.80 7.78 -16.16
CA GLN A 51 10.06 9.03 -16.86
C GLN A 51 10.07 10.24 -15.91
N SER A 52 9.17 10.26 -14.92
CA SER A 52 9.13 11.31 -13.90
C SER A 52 10.23 11.18 -12.83
N GLN A 53 11.08 10.17 -12.92
CA GLN A 53 12.15 9.87 -11.95
C GLN A 53 11.63 9.82 -10.52
N ALA A 54 10.50 9.17 -10.31
CA ALA A 54 9.89 9.00 -9.00
C ALA A 54 10.88 8.36 -8.03
N ASN A 55 11.02 8.94 -6.84
CA ASN A 55 11.93 8.47 -5.80
C ASN A 55 11.20 8.12 -4.47
N SER A 56 9.89 8.17 -4.49
CA SER A 56 9.04 7.83 -3.35
C SER A 56 7.70 7.28 -3.79
N LEU A 57 7.00 6.59 -2.90
CA LEU A 57 5.64 6.11 -3.17
C LEU A 57 4.64 7.25 -3.42
N THR A 58 4.85 8.41 -2.80
CA THR A 58 4.06 9.62 -3.08
C THR A 58 4.10 9.97 -4.56
N GLU A 59 5.28 9.86 -5.17
CA GLU A 59 5.45 10.15 -6.59
C GLU A 59 4.91 9.03 -7.48
N VAL A 60 4.99 7.76 -7.05
CA VAL A 60 4.37 6.63 -7.74
C VAL A 60 2.86 6.81 -7.84
N PHE A 61 2.21 7.23 -6.74
CA PHE A 61 0.76 7.36 -6.69
C PHE A 61 0.22 8.75 -7.02
N LYS A 62 1.09 9.73 -7.34
CA LYS A 62 0.66 11.13 -7.56
C LYS A 62 -0.43 11.29 -8.62
N ASN A 63 -0.40 10.46 -9.67
CA ASN A 63 -1.33 10.50 -10.78
C ASN A 63 -2.59 9.64 -10.55
N ASN A 64 -2.68 8.92 -9.45
CA ASN A 64 -3.87 8.16 -9.08
C ASN A 64 -4.75 8.99 -8.14
N SER A 65 -5.98 9.28 -8.58
CA SER A 65 -6.89 10.13 -7.81
C SER A 65 -7.55 9.41 -6.62
N SER A 66 -7.56 8.06 -6.62
CA SER A 66 -8.14 7.22 -5.56
C SER A 66 -7.19 6.99 -4.39
N ILE A 67 -5.91 7.28 -4.60
CA ILE A 67 -4.86 7.09 -3.59
C ILE A 67 -4.31 8.44 -3.15
N GLU A 68 -4.17 8.57 -1.85
CA GLU A 68 -3.45 9.67 -1.22
C GLU A 68 -2.30 9.12 -0.40
N VAL A 69 -1.17 9.80 -0.44
CA VAL A 69 -0.02 9.52 0.39
C VAL A 69 0.32 10.81 1.12
N GLY A 70 0.28 10.75 2.41
CA GLY A 70 0.49 11.92 3.22
C GLY A 70 0.77 11.59 4.68
N GLY A 71 0.94 12.61 5.48
CA GLY A 71 1.15 12.44 6.91
C GLY A 71 2.56 12.72 7.38
N GLY A 72 3.14 13.84 6.99
CA GLY A 72 4.40 14.33 7.52
C GLY A 72 5.65 13.84 6.79
N ALA A 73 6.70 13.51 7.53
CA ALA A 73 7.96 13.05 6.95
C ALA A 73 7.77 11.73 6.19
N ILE A 74 8.56 11.55 5.13
CA ILE A 74 8.43 10.40 4.22
C ILE A 74 8.53 9.03 4.94
N ASN A 75 9.30 8.97 6.01
CA ASN A 75 9.50 7.78 6.84
C ASN A 75 8.32 7.47 7.79
N VAL A 76 7.27 8.28 7.77
CA VAL A 76 6.04 8.09 8.56
C VAL A 76 4.77 8.35 7.76
N GLN A 77 4.90 8.53 6.45
CA GLN A 77 3.76 8.71 5.56
C GLN A 77 2.85 7.47 5.55
N ARG A 78 1.59 7.70 5.27
CA ARG A 78 0.56 6.67 5.16
C ARG A 78 -0.06 6.70 3.78
N ILE A 79 -0.43 5.53 3.30
CA ILE A 79 -1.21 5.38 2.08
C ILE A 79 -2.69 5.29 2.47
N TYR A 80 -3.53 6.02 1.76
CA TYR A 80 -4.98 5.97 1.89
C TYR A 80 -5.58 5.59 0.54
N LEU A 81 -6.32 4.50 0.50
CA LEU A 81 -7.08 4.08 -0.67
C LEU A 81 -8.56 4.34 -0.42
N ARG A 82 -9.15 5.24 -1.22
CA ARG A 82 -10.53 5.67 -1.01
C ARG A 82 -10.82 6.10 0.44
N GLY A 83 -9.88 6.83 1.06
CA GLY A 83 -9.97 7.32 2.43
C GLY A 83 -9.69 6.28 3.52
N ILE A 84 -9.39 5.03 3.18
CA ILE A 84 -9.08 3.95 4.12
C ILE A 84 -7.56 3.82 4.26
N GLU A 85 -7.08 3.83 5.50
CA GLU A 85 -5.66 3.84 5.84
C GLU A 85 -4.99 2.49 5.55
N SER A 86 -3.70 2.52 5.20
CA SER A 86 -2.87 1.40 4.73
C SER A 86 -2.84 0.17 5.63
N SER A 87 -2.96 0.32 6.95
CA SER A 87 -3.05 -0.85 7.85
C SER A 87 -4.32 -1.69 7.64
N ASN A 88 -5.32 -1.14 6.94
CA ASN A 88 -6.56 -1.82 6.55
C ASN A 88 -6.54 -2.33 5.11
N LEU A 89 -5.41 -2.19 4.42
CA LEU A 89 -5.18 -2.66 3.07
C LEU A 89 -4.29 -3.92 3.09
N ASN A 90 -4.38 -4.70 2.04
CA ASN A 90 -3.40 -5.76 1.80
C ASN A 90 -2.32 -5.23 0.86
N ILE A 91 -1.19 -4.82 1.41
CA ILE A 91 -0.05 -4.31 0.64
C ILE A 91 1.02 -5.39 0.59
N SER A 92 1.49 -5.73 -0.61
CA SER A 92 2.54 -6.74 -0.81
C SER A 92 3.56 -6.33 -1.86
N LEU A 93 4.79 -6.83 -1.69
CA LEU A 93 5.89 -6.72 -2.64
C LEU A 93 6.38 -8.13 -2.99
N ASP A 94 6.28 -8.52 -4.28
CA ASP A 94 6.56 -9.88 -4.75
C ASP A 94 5.83 -10.97 -3.94
N GLY A 95 4.63 -10.65 -3.42
CA GLY A 95 3.83 -11.50 -2.55
C GLY A 95 4.17 -11.43 -1.06
N ALA A 96 5.29 -10.83 -0.68
CA ALA A 96 5.64 -10.60 0.72
C ALA A 96 4.79 -9.47 1.31
N LYS A 97 4.01 -9.77 2.33
CA LYS A 97 3.10 -8.83 2.98
C LYS A 97 3.90 -7.72 3.65
N GLN A 98 3.53 -6.48 3.33
CA GLN A 98 4.20 -5.30 3.84
C GLN A 98 3.53 -4.74 5.10
N GLY A 99 4.26 -3.86 5.74
CA GLY A 99 4.09 -3.21 7.00
C GLY A 99 2.71 -3.21 7.62
N LYS A 100 2.69 -3.56 8.89
CA LYS A 100 1.58 -3.26 9.76
C LYS A 100 1.98 -2.19 10.75
N ASN A 101 1.01 -1.42 11.15
CA ASN A 101 1.17 -0.39 12.16
C ASN A 101 1.57 -1.01 13.50
N MET A 102 2.86 -1.22 13.70
CA MET A 102 3.40 -1.74 14.96
C MET A 102 3.25 -0.73 16.09
N PHE A 103 3.12 0.53 15.74
CA PHE A 103 2.86 1.60 16.69
C PHE A 103 1.72 2.46 16.15
N GLN A 104 0.64 2.61 16.93
CA GLN A 104 -0.63 3.22 16.49
C GLN A 104 -0.54 4.61 15.83
N HIS A 105 0.55 5.33 16.02
CA HIS A 105 0.76 6.65 15.47
C HIS A 105 1.68 6.66 14.25
N ARG A 106 2.13 5.50 13.76
CA ARG A 106 3.10 5.41 12.69
C ARG A 106 2.88 4.15 11.89
N SER A 107 2.92 4.28 10.60
CA SER A 107 3.06 3.14 9.72
C SER A 107 4.49 3.10 9.20
N ASN A 108 4.98 1.90 9.04
CA ASN A 108 6.22 1.64 8.34
C ASN A 108 5.83 1.28 6.92
N GLU A 109 5.76 2.30 6.08
CA GLU A 109 5.40 2.11 4.69
C GLU A 109 6.54 1.44 3.92
N LEU A 110 6.18 0.90 2.80
CA LEU A 110 7.04 0.17 1.91
C LEU A 110 8.26 0.99 1.50
N GLY A 111 9.44 0.47 1.83
CA GLY A 111 10.70 0.97 1.30
C GLY A 111 11.11 0.17 0.08
N ILE A 112 10.88 0.71 -1.11
CA ILE A 112 11.38 0.19 -2.38
C ILE A 112 11.71 1.33 -3.31
N ASN A 113 12.82 1.21 -4.04
CA ASN A 113 13.10 2.12 -5.12
C ASN A 113 12.05 1.95 -6.25
N PRO A 114 11.27 2.99 -6.59
CA PRO A 114 10.26 2.91 -7.64
C PRO A 114 10.76 2.43 -9.01
N ASP A 115 12.02 2.70 -9.35
CA ASP A 115 12.65 2.25 -10.60
C ASP A 115 12.69 0.72 -10.76
N LEU A 116 12.58 0.00 -9.66
CA LEU A 116 12.61 -1.47 -9.64
C LEU A 116 11.23 -2.10 -9.75
N LEU A 117 10.17 -1.31 -9.71
CA LEU A 117 8.80 -1.79 -9.85
C LEU A 117 8.50 -2.17 -11.31
N LYS A 118 7.86 -3.31 -11.50
CA LYS A 118 7.36 -3.83 -12.78
C LYS A 118 5.86 -3.68 -12.91
N VAL A 119 5.12 -3.93 -11.83
CA VAL A 119 3.66 -3.81 -11.76
C VAL A 119 3.27 -3.25 -10.41
N VAL A 120 2.29 -2.36 -10.42
CA VAL A 120 1.57 -1.92 -9.22
C VAL A 120 0.08 -2.06 -9.51
N ASP A 121 -0.52 -3.10 -8.97
CA ASP A 121 -1.95 -3.40 -9.11
C ASP A 121 -2.72 -2.91 -7.89
N VAL A 122 -3.65 -1.99 -8.11
CA VAL A 122 -4.53 -1.43 -7.08
C VAL A 122 -5.92 -2.01 -7.25
N ASN A 123 -6.33 -2.88 -6.34
CA ASN A 123 -7.62 -3.55 -6.38
C ASN A 123 -8.54 -3.05 -5.28
N THR A 124 -9.67 -2.48 -5.68
CA THR A 124 -10.72 -1.98 -4.78
C THR A 124 -11.91 -2.92 -4.64
N SER A 125 -12.05 -3.89 -5.55
CA SER A 125 -13.18 -4.84 -5.54
C SER A 125 -12.89 -6.07 -4.66
N PRO A 126 -13.91 -6.65 -4.04
CA PRO A 126 -13.77 -7.89 -3.29
C PRO A 126 -13.38 -9.07 -4.19
N ASP A 127 -12.40 -9.84 -3.74
CA ASP A 127 -11.92 -11.05 -4.40
C ASP A 127 -11.54 -12.10 -3.34
N ALA A 128 -12.03 -13.32 -3.49
CA ALA A 128 -11.81 -14.39 -2.52
C ALA A 128 -10.33 -14.82 -2.44
N SER A 129 -9.55 -14.60 -3.51
CA SER A 129 -8.12 -14.91 -3.55
C SER A 129 -7.23 -13.87 -2.85
N LYS A 130 -7.80 -12.71 -2.45
CA LYS A 130 -7.11 -11.61 -1.79
C LYS A 130 -7.44 -11.59 -0.31
N ALA A 131 -6.48 -11.90 0.54
CA ALA A 131 -6.68 -12.05 1.98
C ALA A 131 -6.73 -10.72 2.74
N GLY A 132 -7.54 -10.69 3.79
CA GLY A 132 -7.44 -9.74 4.90
C GLY A 132 -7.51 -8.25 4.54
N ALA A 133 -8.12 -7.95 3.41
CA ALA A 133 -8.17 -6.61 2.85
C ALA A 133 -9.53 -5.97 3.12
N LEU A 134 -9.64 -5.17 4.17
CA LEU A 134 -10.89 -4.47 4.46
C LEU A 134 -11.17 -3.37 3.44
N GLY A 135 -10.16 -2.61 3.02
CA GLY A 135 -10.27 -1.47 2.11
C GLY A 135 -9.84 -1.74 0.66
N GLY A 136 -9.21 -2.87 0.38
CA GLY A 136 -8.63 -3.22 -0.91
C GLY A 136 -7.19 -3.70 -0.81
N SER A 137 -6.54 -3.89 -1.96
CA SER A 137 -5.13 -4.33 -2.00
C SER A 137 -4.29 -3.46 -2.92
N ILE A 138 -2.99 -3.39 -2.62
CA ILE A 138 -1.94 -2.82 -3.47
C ILE A 138 -0.86 -3.89 -3.59
N GLU A 139 -0.80 -4.53 -4.75
CA GLU A 139 0.15 -5.59 -5.04
C GLU A 139 1.24 -5.07 -5.96
N MET A 140 2.47 -5.11 -5.50
CA MET A 140 3.63 -4.63 -6.24
C MET A 140 4.52 -5.80 -6.59
N SER A 141 5.04 -5.79 -7.80
CA SER A 141 6.09 -6.73 -8.21
C SER A 141 7.30 -5.99 -8.76
N THR A 142 8.49 -6.54 -8.50
CA THR A 142 9.74 -6.01 -9.00
C THR A 142 10.07 -6.53 -10.38
N LYS A 143 10.86 -5.76 -11.13
CA LYS A 143 11.41 -6.16 -12.44
C LYS A 143 12.18 -7.48 -12.32
N ASP A 144 12.23 -8.23 -13.41
CA ASP A 144 13.14 -9.35 -13.60
C ASP A 144 14.41 -8.86 -14.34
N ALA A 145 15.49 -9.61 -14.35
CA ALA A 145 16.71 -9.23 -15.09
C ALA A 145 16.43 -9.06 -16.59
N GLN A 146 15.47 -9.82 -17.11
CA GLN A 146 15.01 -9.78 -18.51
C GLN A 146 14.39 -8.42 -18.88
N ASP A 147 13.76 -7.72 -17.92
CA ASP A 147 13.14 -6.40 -18.12
C ASP A 147 14.18 -5.27 -18.34
N PHE A 148 15.44 -5.51 -17.98
CA PHE A 148 16.53 -4.56 -18.19
C PHE A 148 17.27 -4.74 -19.51
N VAL A 149 17.00 -5.83 -20.25
CA VAL A 149 17.69 -6.12 -21.53
C VAL A 149 17.35 -5.04 -22.54
N ARG A 150 18.35 -4.52 -23.22
CA ARG A 150 18.23 -3.54 -24.30
C ARG A 150 18.92 -4.09 -25.55
N GLY A 151 18.14 -4.26 -26.62
CA GLY A 151 18.60 -4.93 -27.84
C GLY A 151 19.11 -6.35 -27.53
N ASN A 152 20.28 -6.70 -28.01
CA ASN A 152 20.85 -8.04 -27.83
C ASN A 152 21.79 -8.15 -26.60
N LYS A 153 21.83 -7.16 -25.73
CA LYS A 153 22.76 -7.13 -24.60
C LYS A 153 22.15 -7.81 -23.37
N LYS A 154 22.53 -9.06 -23.15
CA LYS A 154 22.07 -9.89 -22.05
C LYS A 154 22.67 -9.51 -20.67
N TYR A 155 23.55 -8.52 -20.61
CA TYR A 155 24.12 -8.01 -19.36
C TYR A 155 24.35 -6.50 -19.44
N GLY A 156 24.38 -5.86 -18.30
CA GLY A 156 24.61 -4.42 -18.24
C GLY A 156 24.59 -3.87 -16.82
N ALA A 157 24.82 -2.56 -16.76
CA ALA A 157 24.67 -1.78 -15.54
C ALA A 157 23.95 -0.48 -15.85
N ILE A 158 23.10 -0.06 -14.92
CA ILE A 158 22.31 1.18 -14.99
C ILE A 158 22.68 2.02 -13.78
N PHE A 159 22.98 3.28 -14.02
CA PHE A 159 23.27 4.26 -12.97
C PHE A 159 22.30 5.42 -13.14
N LYS A 160 21.58 5.76 -12.07
CA LYS A 160 20.69 6.92 -12.01
C LYS A 160 21.10 7.81 -10.84
N THR A 161 21.06 9.11 -11.04
CA THR A 161 21.30 10.09 -9.98
C THR A 161 20.34 11.26 -10.14
N GLY A 162 19.93 11.85 -9.04
CA GLY A 162 19.06 13.02 -9.09
C GLY A 162 19.28 13.96 -7.90
N TYR A 163 18.84 15.18 -8.09
CA TYR A 163 18.90 16.24 -7.10
C TYR A 163 17.61 17.05 -7.08
N ASN A 164 17.04 17.23 -5.90
CA ASN A 164 15.87 18.07 -5.70
C ASN A 164 16.28 19.29 -4.86
N THR A 165 15.98 20.49 -5.36
CA THR A 165 16.35 21.75 -4.70
C THR A 165 15.56 22.02 -3.42
N ASN A 166 14.32 21.51 -3.32
CA ASN A 166 13.62 21.48 -2.06
C ASN A 166 14.19 20.34 -1.21
N ALA A 167 14.51 20.58 0.05
CA ALA A 167 15.16 19.62 0.95
C ALA A 167 16.60 19.23 0.55
N TYR A 168 17.23 19.84 -0.45
CA TYR A 168 18.57 19.49 -0.94
C TYR A 168 18.73 17.97 -1.14
N MET A 169 17.65 17.30 -1.52
CA MET A 169 17.59 15.86 -1.63
C MET A 169 18.49 15.36 -2.74
N LYS A 170 19.31 14.39 -2.41
CA LYS A 170 20.18 13.66 -3.35
C LYS A 170 19.75 12.21 -3.36
N HIS A 171 19.61 11.65 -4.54
CA HIS A 171 19.34 10.22 -4.69
C HIS A 171 20.20 9.61 -5.77
N GLY A 172 20.43 8.31 -5.64
CA GLY A 172 21.18 7.52 -6.61
C GLY A 172 20.78 6.08 -6.58
N ASN A 173 20.88 5.43 -7.74
CA ASN A 173 20.67 4.01 -7.92
C ASN A 173 21.76 3.44 -8.81
N ALA A 174 22.22 2.23 -8.48
CA ALA A 174 23.11 1.42 -9.30
C ALA A 174 22.54 0.01 -9.40
N THR A 175 22.22 -0.43 -10.62
CA THR A 175 21.70 -1.76 -10.91
C THR A 175 22.60 -2.46 -11.90
N ALA A 176 23.01 -3.70 -11.59
CA ALA A 176 23.76 -4.57 -12.51
C ALA A 176 22.94 -5.85 -12.75
N TYR A 177 22.84 -6.27 -14.01
CA TYR A 177 22.04 -7.42 -14.41
C TYR A 177 22.75 -8.31 -15.41
N GLN A 178 22.33 -9.58 -15.41
CA GLN A 178 22.73 -10.57 -16.40
C GLN A 178 21.60 -11.56 -16.69
N VAL A 179 21.39 -11.87 -17.96
CA VAL A 179 20.52 -12.94 -18.44
C VAL A 179 21.37 -13.99 -19.13
N PHE A 180 21.20 -15.24 -18.75
CA PHE A 180 21.89 -16.41 -19.30
C PHE A 180 21.06 -17.05 -20.43
N ASP A 181 21.66 -17.97 -21.18
CA ASP A 181 21.02 -18.53 -22.39
C ASP A 181 19.79 -19.40 -22.12
N ASN A 182 19.60 -19.88 -20.89
CA ASN A 182 18.46 -20.72 -20.47
C ASN A 182 17.33 -19.91 -19.79
N ASN A 183 17.19 -18.63 -20.11
CA ASN A 183 16.20 -17.73 -19.51
C ASN A 183 16.37 -17.52 -17.99
N LEU A 184 17.49 -17.94 -17.44
CA LEU A 184 17.88 -17.59 -16.09
C LEU A 184 18.42 -16.16 -16.09
N GLY A 185 17.83 -15.28 -15.28
CA GLY A 185 18.28 -13.92 -15.08
C GLY A 185 18.61 -13.64 -13.64
N ALA A 186 19.57 -12.76 -13.41
CA ALA A 186 19.88 -12.28 -12.06
C ALA A 186 20.23 -10.79 -12.10
N TYR A 187 19.85 -10.06 -11.06
CA TYR A 187 20.29 -8.69 -10.88
C TYR A 187 20.46 -8.33 -9.42
N ILE A 188 21.29 -7.30 -9.21
CA ILE A 188 21.46 -6.63 -7.93
C ILE A 188 21.26 -5.13 -8.12
N SER A 189 20.57 -4.50 -7.20
CA SER A 189 20.38 -3.05 -7.18
C SER A 189 20.66 -2.50 -5.80
N VAL A 190 21.30 -1.32 -5.77
CA VAL A 190 21.56 -0.55 -4.55
C VAL A 190 21.10 0.87 -4.82
N SER A 191 20.26 1.41 -3.97
CA SER A 191 19.84 2.81 -4.03
C SER A 191 19.95 3.50 -2.70
N GLY A 192 20.02 4.83 -2.74
CA GLY A 192 20.04 5.66 -1.55
C GLY A 192 19.48 7.03 -1.80
N VAL A 193 18.78 7.54 -0.78
CA VAL A 193 18.26 8.91 -0.72
C VAL A 193 18.80 9.58 0.54
N ASN A 194 19.17 10.84 0.39
CA ASN A 194 19.58 11.71 1.49
C ASN A 194 18.86 13.05 1.35
N SER A 195 18.03 13.40 2.31
CA SER A 195 17.17 14.59 2.27
C SER A 195 17.26 15.37 3.57
N ASP A 196 17.44 16.68 3.46
CA ASP A 196 17.26 17.61 4.55
C ASP A 196 15.76 17.91 4.77
N ASN A 197 15.44 18.80 5.71
CA ASN A 197 14.08 19.26 5.91
C ASN A 197 13.54 19.99 4.68
N TYR A 198 12.37 19.63 4.22
CA TYR A 198 11.75 20.33 3.08
C TYR A 198 11.13 21.67 3.48
N LYS A 199 10.86 22.50 2.49
CA LYS A 199 10.16 23.76 2.67
C LYS A 199 8.74 23.67 2.13
N ASP A 200 7.80 24.22 2.89
CA ASP A 200 6.40 24.35 2.49
C ASP A 200 6.21 25.36 1.34
N GLY A 201 4.99 25.53 0.87
CA GLY A 201 4.65 26.50 -0.17
C GLY A 201 4.88 27.97 0.21
N ASN A 202 5.02 28.28 1.49
CA ASN A 202 5.36 29.60 2.04
C ASN A 202 6.87 29.76 2.29
N LYS A 203 7.68 28.75 1.92
CA LYS A 203 9.14 28.67 2.13
C LYS A 203 9.57 28.48 3.58
N ASN A 204 8.67 28.13 4.48
CA ASN A 204 9.03 27.75 5.84
C ASN A 204 9.64 26.36 5.85
N SER A 205 10.68 26.15 6.64
CA SER A 205 11.28 24.83 6.81
C SER A 205 10.41 23.97 7.72
N GLU A 206 9.94 22.83 7.21
CA GLU A 206 9.20 21.84 7.99
C GLU A 206 10.17 20.97 8.79
N THR A 207 10.19 21.17 10.09
CA THR A 207 11.08 20.43 10.98
C THR A 207 10.71 18.95 11.09
N ALA A 208 11.71 18.10 11.31
CA ALA A 208 11.56 16.65 11.43
C ALA A 208 11.07 15.96 10.15
N THR A 209 11.50 16.47 8.99
CA THR A 209 11.22 15.88 7.68
C THR A 209 12.48 15.40 6.96
N ALA A 210 13.66 15.63 7.55
CA ALA A 210 14.92 15.08 7.06
C ALA A 210 14.97 13.56 7.20
N TYR A 211 15.46 12.86 6.17
CA TYR A 211 15.57 11.40 6.19
C TYR A 211 16.70 10.87 5.34
N HIS A 212 17.09 9.64 5.64
CA HIS A 212 18.01 8.84 4.86
C HIS A 212 17.35 7.52 4.54
N ASP A 213 17.42 7.09 3.29
CA ASP A 213 16.89 5.82 2.82
C ASP A 213 17.97 5.03 2.10
N ARG A 214 18.00 3.72 2.28
CA ARG A 214 18.87 2.78 1.57
C ARG A 214 18.07 1.55 1.22
N ASP A 215 18.09 1.19 -0.04
CA ASP A 215 17.43 0.00 -0.55
C ASP A 215 18.45 -0.90 -1.24
N TYR A 216 18.37 -2.21 -0.95
CA TYR A 216 19.19 -3.26 -1.52
C TYR A 216 18.26 -4.33 -2.05
N LEU A 217 18.35 -4.66 -3.32
CA LEU A 217 17.56 -5.71 -3.92
C LEU A 217 18.42 -6.67 -4.70
N PHE A 218 18.20 -7.96 -4.47
CA PHE A 218 18.77 -9.06 -5.24
C PHE A 218 17.63 -9.95 -5.73
N LYS A 219 17.62 -10.26 -7.02
CA LYS A 219 16.62 -11.15 -7.61
C LYS A 219 17.24 -12.11 -8.61
N ILE A 220 16.77 -13.36 -8.56
CA ILE A 220 17.03 -14.40 -9.56
C ILE A 220 15.69 -14.83 -10.13
N SER A 221 15.59 -14.92 -11.45
CA SER A 221 14.38 -15.34 -12.15
C SER A 221 14.73 -16.35 -13.24
N LEU A 222 14.09 -17.51 -13.21
CA LEU A 222 14.06 -18.48 -14.28
C LEU A 222 12.67 -18.42 -14.92
N LEU A 223 12.57 -17.96 -16.17
CA LEU A 223 11.30 -17.72 -16.85
C LEU A 223 11.14 -18.62 -18.05
N ASP A 224 9.90 -19.03 -18.32
CA ASP A 224 9.53 -19.88 -19.49
C ASP A 224 10.37 -21.15 -19.63
N SER A 225 10.76 -21.76 -18.51
CA SER A 225 11.56 -22.98 -18.52
C SER A 225 10.66 -24.20 -18.32
N ASN A 226 10.33 -24.92 -19.39
CA ASN A 226 9.45 -26.11 -19.34
C ASN A 226 8.12 -25.85 -18.59
N ASN A 227 7.47 -24.74 -18.89
CA ASN A 227 6.24 -24.25 -18.23
C ASN A 227 6.43 -23.85 -16.75
N HIS A 228 7.65 -23.59 -16.32
CA HIS A 228 7.96 -23.09 -14.99
C HIS A 228 8.49 -21.67 -15.05
N ASP A 229 7.93 -20.82 -14.19
CA ASP A 229 8.51 -19.56 -13.78
C ASP A 229 8.92 -19.65 -12.32
N LEU A 230 10.16 -19.36 -12.01
CA LEU A 230 10.67 -19.34 -10.63
C LEU A 230 11.35 -18.01 -10.36
N ARG A 231 10.99 -17.36 -9.25
CA ARG A 231 11.58 -16.10 -8.81
C ARG A 231 11.98 -16.18 -7.35
N LEU A 232 13.19 -15.77 -7.05
CA LEU A 232 13.68 -15.56 -5.68
C LEU A 232 14.07 -14.09 -5.56
N THR A 233 13.41 -13.37 -4.66
CA THR A 233 13.66 -11.97 -4.36
C THR A 233 14.12 -11.81 -2.92
N VAL A 234 15.17 -11.02 -2.72
CA VAL A 234 15.61 -10.53 -1.41
C VAL A 234 15.71 -9.02 -1.49
N ASN A 235 14.89 -8.33 -0.72
CA ASN A 235 14.90 -6.87 -0.62
C ASN A 235 15.16 -6.47 0.83
N LYS A 236 16.06 -5.50 1.04
CA LYS A 236 16.28 -4.88 2.35
C LYS A 236 16.23 -3.37 2.19
N ASN A 237 15.34 -2.73 2.95
CA ASN A 237 15.24 -1.29 3.05
C ASN A 237 15.61 -0.84 4.47
N GLU A 238 16.41 0.21 4.57
CA GLU A 238 16.75 0.90 5.81
C GLU A 238 16.37 2.37 5.66
N ASN A 239 15.42 2.82 6.47
CA ASN A 239 14.99 4.21 6.51
C ASN A 239 15.28 4.81 7.88
N SER A 240 15.87 6.00 7.93
CA SER A 240 16.13 6.71 9.18
C SER A 240 15.89 8.19 9.02
N GLY A 241 15.37 8.82 10.07
CA GLY A 241 15.12 10.25 10.07
C GLY A 241 14.65 10.73 11.41
N ASP A 242 14.55 12.05 11.50
CA ASP A 242 13.91 12.68 12.64
C ASP A 242 12.40 12.74 12.42
N SER A 243 11.64 12.59 13.45
CA SER A 243 10.19 12.70 13.43
C SER A 243 9.70 13.36 14.72
N ARG A 244 8.57 14.03 14.63
CA ARG A 244 7.88 14.49 15.84
C ARG A 244 7.29 13.29 16.59
N TRP A 245 7.23 13.37 17.89
CA TRP A 245 6.55 12.37 18.71
C TRP A 245 5.09 12.22 18.23
N ALA A 246 4.63 11.01 18.04
CA ALA A 246 3.37 10.69 17.39
C ALA A 246 3.34 10.87 15.86
N GLY A 247 4.40 11.35 15.24
CA GLY A 247 4.71 11.26 13.81
C GLY A 247 3.75 11.89 12.84
N THR A 248 2.76 12.62 13.32
CA THR A 248 1.65 12.99 12.47
C THR A 248 1.22 14.41 12.70
N GLU A 249 0.48 14.87 11.76
CA GLU A 249 -0.28 16.10 11.70
C GLU A 249 -1.15 16.35 12.95
N TYR A 250 -1.43 15.29 13.74
CA TYR A 250 -2.42 15.31 14.81
C TYR A 250 -2.00 15.96 16.13
N ARG A 251 -0.72 16.26 16.33
CA ARG A 251 -0.25 16.95 17.53
C ARG A 251 0.89 17.89 17.22
N PRO A 252 0.61 19.06 16.63
CA PRO A 252 1.64 20.08 16.38
C PRO A 252 2.32 20.55 17.67
N GLN A 253 1.72 20.33 18.83
CA GLN A 253 2.26 20.69 20.14
C GLN A 253 3.26 19.67 20.72
N ALA A 254 3.41 18.50 20.13
CA ALA A 254 4.44 17.55 20.54
C ALA A 254 5.82 18.04 20.07
N ASN A 255 6.41 18.95 20.79
CA ASN A 255 7.76 19.48 20.55
C ASN A 255 8.89 18.45 20.74
N GLN A 256 8.54 17.21 21.03
CA GLN A 256 9.52 16.15 21.19
C GLN A 256 9.90 15.56 19.84
N LEU A 257 11.16 15.75 19.46
CA LEU A 257 11.74 15.08 18.32
C LEU A 257 12.20 13.68 18.72
N GLU A 258 11.98 12.74 17.80
CA GLU A 258 12.47 11.38 17.91
C GLU A 258 13.29 11.04 16.68
N LYS A 259 14.36 10.33 16.88
CA LYS A 259 15.04 9.64 15.79
C LYS A 259 14.39 8.28 15.58
N ILE A 260 14.00 8.01 14.34
CA ILE A 260 13.43 6.74 13.92
C ILE A 260 14.41 6.05 13.00
N ILE A 261 14.60 4.74 13.22
CA ILE A 261 15.31 3.86 12.30
C ILE A 261 14.37 2.69 12.04
N SER A 262 14.00 2.49 10.79
CA SER A 262 13.15 1.40 10.35
C SER A 262 13.92 0.54 9.36
N THR A 263 13.92 -0.77 9.58
CA THR A 263 14.52 -1.74 8.67
C THR A 263 13.46 -2.77 8.28
N THR A 264 13.24 -2.95 6.99
CA THR A 264 12.38 -3.99 6.44
C THR A 264 13.21 -4.92 5.58
N THR A 265 13.12 -6.22 5.82
CA THR A 265 13.76 -7.24 4.97
C THR A 265 12.70 -8.20 4.47
N ASN A 266 12.59 -8.34 3.16
CA ASN A 266 11.67 -9.23 2.49
C ASN A 266 12.43 -10.34 1.79
N TYR A 267 11.93 -11.56 1.94
CA TYR A 267 12.32 -12.74 1.17
C TYR A 267 11.07 -13.28 0.51
N ALA A 268 11.09 -13.45 -0.80
CA ALA A 268 9.98 -14.03 -1.54
C ALA A 268 10.46 -15.07 -2.53
N LEU A 269 9.83 -16.23 -2.49
CA LEU A 269 10.00 -17.31 -3.46
C LEU A 269 8.65 -17.52 -4.16
N SER A 270 8.58 -17.21 -5.45
CA SER A 270 7.39 -17.40 -6.27
C SER A 270 7.66 -18.47 -7.32
N HIS A 271 6.73 -19.37 -7.49
CA HIS A 271 6.78 -20.40 -8.51
C HIS A 271 5.43 -20.50 -9.21
N ASN A 272 5.42 -20.40 -10.52
CA ASN A 272 4.28 -20.74 -11.36
C ASN A 272 4.62 -21.98 -12.19
N TYR A 273 3.71 -22.94 -12.24
CA TYR A 273 3.78 -24.11 -13.11
C TYR A 273 2.52 -24.19 -13.95
N ASN A 274 2.64 -23.93 -15.25
CA ASN A 274 1.52 -23.80 -16.18
C ASN A 274 1.67 -24.69 -17.42
N PRO A 275 1.55 -26.03 -17.30
CA PRO A 275 1.69 -26.95 -18.42
C PRO A 275 0.44 -27.01 -19.32
N ASN A 276 -0.74 -26.65 -18.83
CA ASN A 276 -2.00 -26.73 -19.57
C ASN A 276 -3.13 -25.95 -18.86
N ASN A 277 -4.29 -25.86 -19.49
CA ASN A 277 -5.44 -25.09 -19.00
C ASN A 277 -6.05 -25.59 -17.69
N LEU A 278 -5.77 -26.83 -17.26
CA LEU A 278 -6.30 -27.39 -16.02
C LEU A 278 -5.31 -27.31 -14.85
N LEU A 279 -4.05 -27.06 -15.17
CA LEU A 279 -3.00 -26.96 -14.17
C LEU A 279 -2.18 -25.69 -14.44
N ASN A 280 -2.51 -24.64 -13.72
CA ASN A 280 -1.77 -23.40 -13.64
C ASN A 280 -1.59 -23.06 -12.16
N LEU A 281 -0.54 -23.65 -11.59
CA LEU A 281 -0.29 -23.67 -10.14
C LEU A 281 0.64 -22.52 -9.76
N ASP A 282 0.13 -21.59 -8.97
CA ASP A 282 0.89 -20.53 -8.33
C ASP A 282 1.21 -20.87 -6.89
N THR A 283 2.47 -20.75 -6.52
CA THR A 283 2.95 -20.91 -5.15
C THR A 283 3.80 -19.70 -4.77
N ASN A 284 3.49 -19.08 -3.65
CA ASN A 284 4.29 -18.00 -3.08
C ASN A 284 4.61 -18.30 -1.62
N LEU A 285 5.90 -18.36 -1.29
CA LEU A 285 6.41 -18.44 0.07
C LEU A 285 7.14 -17.15 0.37
N ASN A 286 6.81 -16.50 1.47
CA ASN A 286 7.41 -15.22 1.83
C ASN A 286 7.71 -15.10 3.32
N LEU A 287 8.67 -14.24 3.60
CA LEU A 287 9.08 -13.82 4.94
C LEU A 287 9.34 -12.31 4.91
N THR A 288 8.72 -11.58 5.82
CA THR A 288 9.01 -10.17 6.06
C THR A 288 9.46 -9.98 7.50
N ASP A 289 10.65 -9.43 7.69
CA ASP A 289 11.17 -8.99 8.98
C ASP A 289 11.17 -7.45 9.02
N ILE A 290 10.51 -6.86 10.01
CA ILE A 290 10.46 -5.42 10.22
C ILE A 290 11.01 -5.11 11.61
N SER A 291 11.95 -4.17 11.68
CA SER A 291 12.47 -3.63 12.94
C SER A 291 12.28 -2.12 12.96
N LEU A 292 11.75 -1.60 14.05
CA LEU A 292 11.54 -0.18 14.27
C LEU A 292 12.20 0.24 15.58
N GLU A 293 13.25 1.04 15.48
CA GLU A 293 13.93 1.66 16.62
C GLU A 293 13.51 3.13 16.74
N ARG A 294 13.15 3.55 17.95
CA ARG A 294 12.80 4.94 18.26
C ARG A 294 13.63 5.45 19.43
N LYS A 295 14.25 6.60 19.22
CA LYS A 295 15.01 7.32 20.25
C LYS A 295 14.45 8.72 20.44
N ASN A 296 14.09 9.07 21.66
CA ASN A 296 13.68 10.43 21.98
C ASN A 296 14.92 11.35 21.96
N ALA A 297 14.86 12.43 21.17
CA ALA A 297 15.97 13.37 21.03
C ALA A 297 16.26 14.13 22.33
N ASN A 298 15.25 14.37 23.16
CA ASN A 298 15.38 15.12 24.40
C ASN A 298 15.73 14.24 25.60
N ASN A 299 15.55 12.92 25.47
CA ASN A 299 15.82 11.97 26.52
C ASN A 299 16.84 10.93 26.02
N LYS A 300 18.09 11.10 26.42
CA LYS A 300 19.21 10.26 25.97
C LYS A 300 19.02 8.76 26.24
N ASP A 301 18.12 8.43 27.17
CA ASP A 301 17.89 7.08 27.65
C ASP A 301 16.58 6.45 27.15
N GLY A 302 15.77 7.20 26.40
CA GLY A 302 14.47 6.73 25.89
C GLY A 302 14.60 5.98 24.57
N LYS A 303 14.92 4.70 24.61
CA LYS A 303 14.93 3.82 23.43
C LYS A 303 13.73 2.88 23.45
N ARG A 304 13.09 2.72 22.28
CA ARG A 304 12.01 1.75 22.06
C ARG A 304 12.29 0.96 20.82
N ASP A 305 12.24 -0.34 20.93
CA ASP A 305 12.47 -1.28 19.85
C ASP A 305 11.20 -2.09 19.62
N TYR A 306 10.83 -2.29 18.36
CA TYR A 306 9.71 -3.10 17.93
C TYR A 306 10.16 -3.97 16.77
N ASP A 307 9.93 -5.27 16.88
CA ASP A 307 10.24 -6.24 15.83
C ASP A 307 8.96 -6.97 15.43
N ASN A 308 8.81 -7.19 14.14
CA ASN A 308 7.70 -7.95 13.57
C ASN A 308 8.22 -8.89 12.48
N ARG A 309 7.85 -10.15 12.57
CA ARG A 309 8.11 -11.17 11.57
C ARG A 309 6.82 -11.71 11.03
N ASN A 310 6.64 -11.68 9.72
CA ASN A 310 5.52 -12.27 9.02
C ASN A 310 6.00 -13.37 8.08
N ILE A 311 5.43 -14.57 8.18
CA ILE A 311 5.68 -15.70 7.27
C ILE A 311 4.37 -16.00 6.56
N GLY A 312 4.41 -16.06 5.23
CA GLY A 312 3.26 -16.35 4.39
C GLY A 312 3.50 -17.50 3.42
N LEU A 313 2.49 -18.32 3.22
CA LEU A 313 2.43 -19.31 2.15
C LEU A 313 1.07 -19.20 1.47
N LYS A 314 1.08 -19.04 0.15
CA LYS A 314 -0.13 -19.09 -0.68
C LYS A 314 0.09 -20.11 -1.79
N VAL A 315 -0.89 -20.99 -1.98
CA VAL A 315 -0.92 -21.97 -3.08
C VAL A 315 -2.29 -21.89 -3.72
N GLN A 316 -2.33 -21.68 -5.04
CA GLN A 316 -3.57 -21.64 -5.80
C GLN A 316 -3.39 -22.30 -7.16
N ASN A 317 -4.44 -22.95 -7.66
CA ASN A 317 -4.49 -23.44 -9.02
C ASN A 317 -5.61 -22.75 -9.80
N HIS A 318 -5.35 -22.42 -11.04
CA HIS A 318 -6.32 -21.89 -11.99
C HIS A 318 -6.71 -22.96 -12.99
N PHE A 319 -8.01 -23.11 -13.19
CA PHE A 319 -8.58 -24.05 -14.16
C PHE A 319 -9.33 -23.25 -15.23
N ASP A 320 -8.86 -23.30 -16.46
CA ASP A 320 -9.54 -22.69 -17.60
C ASP A 320 -10.26 -23.78 -18.40
N PHE A 321 -11.58 -23.67 -18.52
CA PHE A 321 -12.37 -24.63 -19.27
C PHE A 321 -13.64 -24.00 -19.87
N ASN A 322 -14.11 -24.61 -20.95
CA ASN A 322 -15.37 -24.23 -21.59
C ASN A 322 -16.44 -25.27 -21.23
N LEU A 323 -17.61 -24.80 -20.83
CA LEU A 323 -18.79 -25.62 -20.63
C LEU A 323 -19.92 -25.10 -21.53
N SER A 324 -20.21 -25.84 -22.63
CA SER A 324 -21.12 -25.36 -23.68
C SER A 324 -20.67 -24.00 -24.24
N SER A 325 -21.50 -22.97 -24.12
CA SER A 325 -21.21 -21.60 -24.60
C SER A 325 -20.52 -20.70 -23.57
N THR A 326 -20.14 -21.24 -22.41
CA THR A 326 -19.51 -20.46 -21.35
C THR A 326 -18.00 -20.72 -21.28
N LYS A 327 -17.22 -19.65 -21.08
CA LYS A 327 -15.82 -19.73 -20.69
C LYS A 327 -15.73 -19.57 -19.19
N ASN A 328 -14.98 -20.44 -18.54
CA ASN A 328 -14.84 -20.43 -17.09
C ASN A 328 -13.38 -20.44 -16.69
N ARG A 329 -13.02 -19.60 -15.72
CA ARG A 329 -11.77 -19.64 -14.99
C ARG A 329 -12.07 -19.79 -13.52
N VAL A 330 -11.74 -20.96 -12.96
CA VAL A 330 -11.88 -21.25 -11.53
C VAL A 330 -10.52 -21.20 -10.86
N SER A 331 -10.41 -20.43 -9.79
CA SER A 331 -9.23 -20.39 -8.93
C SER A 331 -9.57 -21.01 -7.59
N ILE A 332 -8.84 -22.04 -7.17
CA ILE A 332 -8.97 -22.66 -5.87
C ILE A 332 -7.63 -22.56 -5.15
N GLY A 333 -7.63 -22.15 -3.92
CA GLY A 333 -6.38 -22.02 -3.19
C GLY A 333 -6.51 -22.02 -1.68
N THR A 334 -5.35 -22.04 -1.06
CA THR A 334 -5.17 -21.94 0.38
C THR A 334 -4.11 -20.91 0.71
N GLU A 335 -4.26 -20.29 1.86
CA GLU A 335 -3.32 -19.32 2.38
C GLU A 335 -3.07 -19.57 3.86
N TYR A 336 -1.81 -19.45 4.25
CA TYR A 336 -1.37 -19.47 5.63
C TYR A 336 -0.51 -18.25 5.91
N GLN A 337 -0.81 -17.54 6.98
CA GLN A 337 0.02 -16.45 7.49
C GLN A 337 0.25 -16.63 8.97
N LYS A 338 1.49 -16.43 9.39
CA LYS A 338 1.89 -16.39 10.79
C LYS A 338 2.68 -15.12 11.04
N GLU A 339 2.30 -14.42 12.08
CA GLU A 339 2.92 -13.17 12.45
C GLU A 339 3.36 -13.25 13.91
N HIS A 340 4.58 -12.79 14.17
CA HIS A 340 5.16 -12.70 15.49
C HIS A 340 5.68 -11.30 15.72
N GLY A 341 5.34 -10.71 16.83
CA GLY A 341 5.75 -9.37 17.20
C GLY A 341 6.32 -9.29 18.59
N ASP A 342 7.43 -8.59 18.70
CA ASP A 342 8.13 -8.26 19.94
C ASP A 342 8.24 -6.75 20.14
N GLY A 343 8.19 -6.29 21.37
CA GLY A 343 8.45 -4.90 21.71
C GLY A 343 9.20 -4.75 23.02
N SER A 344 10.18 -3.88 23.02
CA SER A 344 10.86 -3.47 24.23
C SER A 344 10.89 -1.97 24.36
N PHE A 345 10.78 -1.46 25.56
CA PHE A 345 11.06 -0.08 25.77
C PHE A 345 11.76 0.20 27.09
N TYR A 346 12.54 1.26 27.08
CA TYR A 346 13.34 1.72 28.20
C TYR A 346 12.71 2.98 28.77
N ILE A 347 12.50 3.00 30.09
CA ILE A 347 11.98 4.18 30.80
C ILE A 347 13.14 4.82 31.54
N ALA A 348 13.47 6.06 31.18
CA ALA A 348 14.60 6.79 31.74
C ALA A 348 14.37 7.27 33.15
N ASP A 349 13.13 7.53 33.55
CA ASP A 349 12.78 8.24 34.79
C ASP A 349 12.83 7.39 36.06
N LEU A 350 13.25 6.16 35.89
CA LEU A 350 13.43 5.28 37.03
C LEU A 350 14.93 5.08 37.26
N LYS A 351 15.41 5.29 38.51
CA LYS A 351 16.83 5.26 38.88
C LYS A 351 17.60 4.09 38.22
N PRO A 352 18.80 4.32 37.66
CA PRO A 352 19.49 3.37 36.77
C PRO A 352 19.79 2.00 37.37
N ALA A 353 19.79 1.86 38.68
CA ALA A 353 20.22 0.62 39.35
C ALA A 353 19.18 -0.49 39.41
N ASP A 354 17.88 -0.19 39.20
CA ASP A 354 16.81 -1.13 39.57
C ASP A 354 15.96 -1.66 38.40
N LYS A 355 16.41 -1.48 37.12
CA LYS A 355 15.50 -1.75 36.00
C LYS A 355 16.06 -2.62 34.90
N PRO A 356 15.61 -3.88 34.85
CA PRO A 356 15.82 -4.70 33.67
C PRO A 356 15.02 -4.10 32.49
N ARG A 357 15.62 -4.09 31.29
CA ARG A 357 14.87 -3.98 30.04
C ARG A 357 13.75 -5.01 30.09
N THR A 358 12.54 -4.57 30.29
CA THR A 358 11.43 -5.51 30.33
C THR A 358 11.01 -5.74 28.88
N LYS A 359 11.22 -6.95 28.37
CA LYS A 359 10.62 -7.45 27.15
C LYS A 359 9.11 -7.51 27.41
N TYR A 360 8.30 -6.73 26.69
CA TYR A 360 6.94 -6.47 27.12
C TYR A 360 5.88 -7.28 26.39
N SER A 361 6.13 -7.77 25.20
CA SER A 361 5.09 -8.49 24.49
C SER A 361 5.65 -9.54 23.58
N ASP A 362 5.05 -10.69 23.66
CA ASP A 362 5.18 -11.81 22.76
C ASP A 362 3.82 -11.95 22.10
N LEU A 363 3.68 -11.40 20.89
CA LEU A 363 2.45 -11.35 20.15
C LEU A 363 2.51 -12.35 19.01
N HIS A 364 1.54 -13.25 18.95
CA HIS A 364 1.40 -14.21 17.88
C HIS A 364 0.06 -14.03 17.19
N SER A 365 0.05 -14.12 15.87
CA SER A 365 -1.17 -14.13 15.07
C SER A 365 -1.04 -15.19 13.98
N GLU A 366 -2.11 -15.91 13.73
CA GLU A 366 -2.22 -16.86 12.62
C GLU A 366 -3.50 -16.61 11.84
N ASN A 367 -3.40 -16.72 10.50
CA ASN A 367 -4.54 -16.82 9.60
C ASN A 367 -4.38 -18.05 8.72
N LYS A 368 -5.44 -18.83 8.59
CA LYS A 368 -5.56 -19.99 7.71
C LYS A 368 -6.79 -19.78 6.84
N ALA A 369 -6.64 -19.86 5.54
CA ALA A 369 -7.74 -19.62 4.64
C ALA A 369 -7.84 -20.67 3.53
N LEU A 370 -9.08 -20.89 3.12
CA LEU A 370 -9.43 -21.62 1.90
C LEU A 370 -10.32 -20.71 1.04
N PHE A 371 -10.11 -20.72 -0.26
CA PHE A 371 -10.92 -19.90 -1.15
C PHE A 371 -11.18 -20.58 -2.49
N ILE A 372 -12.30 -20.17 -3.08
CA ILE A 372 -12.67 -20.46 -4.46
C ILE A 372 -13.16 -19.17 -5.10
N GLN A 373 -12.70 -18.87 -6.30
CA GLN A 373 -13.14 -17.76 -7.13
C GLN A 373 -13.41 -18.28 -8.52
N ASN A 374 -14.54 -17.91 -9.11
CA ASN A 374 -14.86 -18.24 -10.49
C ASN A 374 -15.20 -16.99 -11.30
N ARG A 375 -14.74 -16.94 -12.53
CA ARG A 375 -15.21 -16.05 -13.58
C ARG A 375 -15.84 -16.85 -14.69
N THR A 376 -17.10 -16.54 -15.00
CA THR A 376 -17.87 -17.13 -16.12
C THR A 376 -18.18 -16.05 -17.14
N GLU A 377 -17.91 -16.31 -18.39
CA GLU A 377 -18.29 -15.45 -19.52
C GLU A 377 -19.34 -16.13 -20.40
N ILE A 378 -20.44 -15.45 -20.67
CA ILE A 378 -21.58 -15.91 -21.47
C ILE A 378 -21.94 -14.80 -22.46
N GLY A 379 -21.43 -14.86 -23.67
CA GLY A 379 -21.63 -13.80 -24.66
C GLY A 379 -21.15 -12.44 -24.16
N PHE A 380 -22.07 -11.51 -23.95
CA PHE A 380 -21.77 -10.15 -23.47
C PHE A 380 -21.75 -10.03 -21.93
N LEU A 381 -22.11 -11.07 -21.21
CA LEU A 381 -22.21 -11.09 -19.74
C LEU A 381 -21.00 -11.79 -19.15
N GLY A 382 -20.28 -11.10 -18.24
CA GLY A 382 -19.29 -11.66 -17.33
C GLY A 382 -19.86 -11.73 -15.92
N ILE A 383 -19.63 -12.84 -15.22
CA ILE A 383 -20.01 -13.03 -13.82
C ILE A 383 -18.77 -13.50 -13.07
N ASN A 384 -18.42 -12.78 -12.02
CA ASN A 384 -17.35 -13.11 -11.12
C ASN A 384 -17.93 -13.41 -9.74
N TYR A 385 -17.65 -14.57 -9.16
CA TYR A 385 -18.18 -14.93 -7.85
C TYR A 385 -17.22 -15.85 -7.10
N GLY A 386 -17.20 -15.68 -5.78
CA GLY A 386 -16.30 -16.44 -4.94
C GLY A 386 -16.73 -16.52 -3.50
N LEU A 387 -16.05 -17.39 -2.78
CA LEU A 387 -16.22 -17.60 -1.36
C LEU A 387 -14.86 -17.84 -0.74
N ARG A 388 -14.59 -17.16 0.37
CA ARG A 388 -13.42 -17.39 1.21
C ARG A 388 -13.85 -17.73 2.62
N TYR A 389 -13.20 -18.70 3.22
CA TYR A 389 -13.26 -19.04 4.63
C TYR A 389 -11.93 -18.73 5.27
N ASP A 390 -11.93 -17.97 6.35
CA ASP A 390 -10.76 -17.63 7.15
C ASP A 390 -10.96 -18.07 8.59
N TYR A 391 -9.94 -18.70 9.16
CA TYR A 391 -9.80 -18.94 10.59
C TYR A 391 -8.65 -18.09 11.12
N TYR A 392 -8.97 -17.23 12.07
CA TYR A 392 -8.05 -16.29 12.70
C TYR A 392 -7.78 -16.69 14.14
N SER A 393 -6.54 -16.54 14.58
CA SER A 393 -6.20 -16.54 15.99
C SER A 393 -5.09 -15.56 16.28
N PHE A 394 -5.14 -14.91 17.41
CA PHE A 394 -4.00 -14.18 17.94
C PHE A 394 -3.87 -14.37 19.44
N GLU A 395 -2.65 -14.26 19.94
CA GLU A 395 -2.30 -14.45 21.33
C GLU A 395 -1.44 -13.31 21.81
N THR A 396 -1.77 -12.78 22.97
CA THR A 396 -1.03 -11.75 23.67
C THR A 396 -0.84 -12.16 25.12
N GLY A 397 -0.17 -11.34 25.92
CA GLY A 397 -0.11 -11.54 27.37
C GLY A 397 -1.47 -11.55 28.09
N LEU A 398 -2.56 -11.13 27.40
CA LEU A 398 -3.94 -11.20 27.92
C LEU A 398 -4.63 -12.54 27.62
N GLY A 399 -4.03 -13.38 26.82
CA GLY A 399 -4.59 -14.66 26.40
C GLY A 399 -4.82 -14.74 24.89
N LYS A 400 -5.43 -15.85 24.48
CA LYS A 400 -5.71 -16.17 23.08
C LYS A 400 -7.13 -15.77 22.71
N GLN A 401 -7.27 -15.19 21.52
CA GLN A 401 -8.54 -14.88 20.86
C GLN A 401 -8.59 -15.58 19.51
N SER A 402 -9.76 -15.98 19.07
CA SER A 402 -9.95 -16.61 17.75
C SER A 402 -11.35 -16.35 17.23
N ASP A 403 -11.49 -16.27 15.92
CA ASP A 403 -12.76 -16.17 15.21
C ASP A 403 -12.65 -16.80 13.83
N ASP A 404 -13.77 -17.14 13.21
CA ASP A 404 -13.83 -17.62 11.84
C ASP A 404 -14.88 -16.87 11.04
N THR A 405 -14.65 -16.73 9.74
CA THR A 405 -15.50 -15.91 8.90
C THR A 405 -15.64 -16.47 7.50
N PHE A 406 -16.80 -16.17 6.88
CA PHE A 406 -17.07 -16.37 5.47
C PHE A 406 -17.17 -15.03 4.75
N SER A 407 -16.45 -14.90 3.66
CA SER A 407 -16.36 -13.70 2.83
C SER A 407 -16.82 -14.01 1.39
N PRO A 408 -18.13 -13.94 1.10
CA PRO A 408 -18.66 -14.09 -0.24
C PRO A 408 -18.43 -12.83 -1.08
N ASN A 409 -18.27 -13.00 -2.39
CA ASN A 409 -18.29 -11.90 -3.35
C ASN A 409 -19.06 -12.28 -4.62
N ILE A 410 -19.60 -11.26 -5.29
CA ILE A 410 -20.21 -11.37 -6.60
C ILE A 410 -19.96 -10.09 -7.37
N GLY A 411 -19.60 -10.22 -8.65
CA GLY A 411 -19.49 -9.14 -9.60
C GLY A 411 -20.15 -9.53 -10.91
N MET A 412 -20.70 -8.54 -11.59
CA MET A 412 -21.27 -8.69 -12.92
C MET A 412 -20.78 -7.59 -13.82
N ASP A 413 -20.47 -7.91 -15.03
CA ASP A 413 -20.17 -6.96 -16.10
C ASP A 413 -20.96 -7.31 -17.36
N TYR A 414 -21.48 -6.30 -18.02
CA TYR A 414 -22.24 -6.45 -19.24
C TYR A 414 -21.69 -5.51 -20.33
N LYS A 415 -21.23 -6.08 -21.43
CA LYS A 415 -20.78 -5.32 -22.59
C LYS A 415 -21.99 -4.74 -23.31
N LEU A 416 -22.16 -3.41 -23.24
CA LEU A 416 -23.22 -2.71 -23.97
C LEU A 416 -22.91 -2.64 -25.46
N THR A 417 -21.62 -2.47 -25.78
CA THR A 417 -21.05 -2.48 -27.12
C THR A 417 -19.66 -3.12 -27.05
N GLU A 418 -18.99 -3.27 -28.18
CA GLU A 418 -17.60 -3.73 -28.22
C GLU A 418 -16.65 -2.81 -27.43
N ASN A 419 -16.99 -1.52 -27.32
CA ASN A 419 -16.18 -0.49 -26.68
C ASN A 419 -16.69 -0.03 -25.31
N SER A 420 -17.77 -0.59 -24.81
CA SER A 420 -18.35 -0.11 -23.55
C SER A 420 -18.96 -1.21 -22.72
N LEU A 421 -18.77 -1.08 -21.41
CA LEU A 421 -19.33 -2.01 -20.45
C LEU A 421 -19.83 -1.28 -19.19
N VAL A 422 -20.87 -1.84 -18.58
CA VAL A 422 -21.29 -1.52 -17.21
C VAL A 422 -20.93 -2.66 -16.29
N TYR A 423 -20.57 -2.34 -15.05
CA TYR A 423 -20.25 -3.37 -14.07
C TYR A 423 -20.81 -3.03 -12.68
N SER A 424 -21.00 -4.06 -11.88
CA SER A 424 -21.36 -3.94 -10.47
C SER A 424 -20.66 -5.02 -9.66
N ASN A 425 -20.10 -4.65 -8.50
CA ASN A 425 -19.42 -5.54 -7.59
C ASN A 425 -19.98 -5.39 -6.18
N TYR A 426 -20.15 -6.50 -5.51
CA TYR A 426 -20.44 -6.58 -4.08
C TYR A 426 -19.61 -7.68 -3.45
N GLY A 427 -19.14 -7.47 -2.23
CA GLY A 427 -18.55 -8.56 -1.45
C GLY A 427 -18.16 -8.15 -0.06
N LYS A 428 -17.94 -9.17 0.72
CA LYS A 428 -17.45 -9.09 2.08
C LYS A 428 -15.96 -9.42 2.14
N SER A 429 -15.30 -8.84 3.12
CA SER A 429 -13.96 -9.24 3.52
C SER A 429 -13.85 -9.17 5.02
N SER A 430 -12.93 -9.93 5.58
CA SER A 430 -12.70 -9.94 7.02
C SER A 430 -11.22 -10.06 7.33
N ARG A 431 -10.85 -9.64 8.51
CA ARG A 431 -9.56 -9.94 9.11
C ARG A 431 -9.69 -9.92 10.62
N MET A 432 -8.89 -10.71 11.31
CA MET A 432 -8.54 -10.40 12.69
C MET A 432 -7.53 -9.25 12.66
N SER A 433 -7.55 -8.39 13.66
CA SER A 433 -6.66 -7.22 13.72
C SER A 433 -5.17 -7.55 13.55
N GLY A 434 -4.83 -8.83 13.55
CA GLY A 434 -3.47 -9.31 13.52
C GLY A 434 -2.74 -8.90 14.79
N ILE A 435 -1.54 -8.35 14.64
CA ILE A 435 -0.85 -7.74 15.77
C ILE A 435 -1.55 -6.42 16.09
N ILE A 436 -2.20 -6.39 17.24
CA ILE A 436 -2.70 -5.14 17.83
C ILE A 436 -1.50 -4.21 18.11
N PRO A 437 -1.70 -2.89 18.09
CA PRO A 437 -0.61 -1.97 18.39
C PRO A 437 0.10 -2.36 19.69
N PHE A 438 1.41 -2.46 19.65
CA PHE A 438 2.21 -2.89 20.80
C PHE A 438 1.90 -2.14 22.09
N THR A 439 1.55 -0.87 21.97
CA THR A 439 1.19 -0.05 23.12
C THR A 439 -0.02 -0.58 23.88
N TRP A 440 -0.93 -1.27 23.22
CA TRP A 440 -2.07 -1.90 23.87
C TRP A 440 -1.66 -3.18 24.61
N ALA A 441 -0.79 -3.97 23.98
CA ALA A 441 -0.29 -5.21 24.58
C ALA A 441 0.75 -4.97 25.68
N LEU A 442 1.49 -3.85 25.64
CA LEU A 442 2.46 -3.49 26.68
C LEU A 442 1.85 -3.38 28.07
N ASN A 443 0.60 -2.98 28.13
CA ASN A 443 -0.09 -2.74 29.38
C ASN A 443 -0.73 -3.99 30.00
N THR A 444 -0.54 -5.16 29.38
CA THR A 444 -1.13 -6.42 29.84
C THR A 444 -0.70 -6.84 31.24
N LYS A 445 0.56 -6.53 31.63
CA LYS A 445 1.08 -6.86 32.95
C LYS A 445 0.52 -6.01 34.07
N ILE A 446 -0.10 -4.88 33.78
CA ILE A 446 -0.61 -3.93 34.77
C ILE A 446 -2.14 -3.87 34.82
N GLY A 447 -2.82 -4.74 34.10
CA GLY A 447 -4.26 -4.90 34.21
C GLY A 447 -5.08 -4.49 33.00
N SER A 448 -4.46 -4.34 31.80
CA SER A 448 -5.24 -4.26 30.56
C SER A 448 -6.06 -5.54 30.34
N THR A 449 -7.21 -5.41 29.71
CA THR A 449 -8.17 -6.51 29.56
C THR A 449 -8.76 -6.54 28.15
N TYR A 450 -9.35 -7.68 27.79
CA TYR A 450 -10.36 -7.75 26.74
C TYR A 450 -11.73 -7.59 27.38
N SER A 451 -12.57 -6.72 26.84
CA SER A 451 -13.95 -6.55 27.33
C SER A 451 -14.78 -7.79 27.16
N LYS A 452 -14.58 -8.51 26.05
CA LYS A 452 -15.27 -9.73 25.64
C LYS A 452 -14.39 -10.47 24.64
N ASP A 453 -14.84 -11.65 24.20
CA ASP A 453 -14.28 -12.30 23.03
C ASP A 453 -14.36 -11.37 21.82
N LEU A 454 -13.24 -11.23 21.11
CA LEU A 454 -13.16 -10.34 19.99
C LEU A 454 -13.60 -11.03 18.70
N ASN A 455 -14.46 -10.37 17.94
CA ASN A 455 -14.82 -10.77 16.59
C ASN A 455 -13.80 -10.25 15.59
N ALA A 456 -13.68 -10.92 14.46
CA ALA A 456 -12.93 -10.41 13.31
C ALA A 456 -13.56 -9.12 12.79
N GLU A 457 -12.70 -8.19 12.38
CA GLU A 457 -13.11 -6.96 11.69
C GLU A 457 -13.66 -7.32 10.31
N LYS A 458 -14.73 -6.67 9.86
CA LYS A 458 -15.45 -6.98 8.62
C LYS A 458 -15.62 -5.77 7.74
N SER A 459 -15.66 -5.97 6.44
CA SER A 459 -16.05 -4.95 5.47
C SER A 459 -17.09 -5.44 4.50
N ASP A 460 -18.00 -4.54 4.13
CA ASP A 460 -18.93 -4.68 3.00
C ASP A 460 -18.56 -3.64 1.95
N ARG A 461 -18.30 -4.07 0.71
CA ARG A 461 -17.90 -3.19 -0.39
C ARG A 461 -18.87 -3.30 -1.54
N TYR A 462 -19.29 -2.14 -2.06
CA TYR A 462 -20.22 -1.97 -3.17
C TYR A 462 -19.60 -1.04 -4.20
N GLU A 463 -19.72 -1.40 -5.46
CA GLU A 463 -19.26 -0.58 -6.58
C GLU A 463 -20.15 -0.79 -7.81
N ILE A 464 -20.45 0.30 -8.51
CA ILE A 464 -21.11 0.28 -9.82
C ILE A 464 -20.34 1.25 -10.71
N GLY A 465 -20.02 0.82 -11.93
CA GLY A 465 -19.26 1.65 -12.84
C GLY A 465 -19.57 1.40 -14.31
N TYR A 466 -19.01 2.30 -15.11
CA TYR A 466 -19.07 2.26 -16.56
C TYR A 466 -17.66 2.48 -17.11
N LYS A 467 -17.28 1.67 -18.10
CA LYS A 467 -16.02 1.81 -18.84
C LYS A 467 -16.31 1.95 -20.33
N TYR A 468 -15.51 2.79 -20.95
CA TYR A 468 -15.51 2.97 -22.39
C TYR A 468 -14.08 3.11 -22.87
N ASP A 469 -13.72 2.40 -23.94
CA ASP A 469 -12.47 2.55 -24.63
C ASP A 469 -12.68 2.37 -26.13
N LYS A 470 -12.11 3.25 -26.92
CA LYS A 470 -12.25 3.21 -28.37
C LYS A 470 -11.03 3.80 -29.07
N ARG A 471 -10.63 3.14 -30.17
CA ARG A 471 -9.70 3.67 -31.15
C ARG A 471 -10.46 4.36 -32.28
N ASP A 472 -9.78 5.21 -33.02
CA ASP A 472 -10.32 5.91 -34.20
C ASP A 472 -11.62 6.66 -33.89
N THR A 473 -11.61 7.46 -32.82
CA THR A 473 -12.81 8.18 -32.34
C THR A 473 -12.93 9.56 -32.99
N PHE A 474 -11.89 10.36 -33.00
CA PHE A 474 -11.84 11.70 -33.57
C PHE A 474 -10.87 11.78 -34.73
N LEU A 475 -9.75 11.08 -34.64
CA LEU A 475 -8.67 11.00 -35.64
C LEU A 475 -8.31 9.53 -35.85
N ASN A 476 -7.67 9.22 -37.00
CA ASN A 476 -7.14 7.89 -37.23
C ASN A 476 -6.00 7.63 -36.23
N ASP A 477 -5.98 6.44 -35.64
CA ASP A 477 -5.00 5.98 -34.64
C ASP A 477 -5.08 6.70 -33.29
N ASP A 478 -6.11 7.51 -33.03
CA ASP A 478 -6.34 8.02 -31.68
C ASP A 478 -6.94 6.92 -30.77
N TYR A 479 -6.77 7.11 -29.46
CA TYR A 479 -7.31 6.21 -28.45
C TYR A 479 -7.86 6.98 -27.27
N ILE A 480 -9.14 6.79 -26.96
CA ILE A 480 -9.82 7.39 -25.83
C ILE A 480 -10.25 6.34 -24.82
N THR A 481 -10.09 6.63 -23.52
CA THR A 481 -10.67 5.84 -22.44
C THR A 481 -11.52 6.73 -21.54
N PHE A 482 -12.56 6.15 -21.00
CA PHE A 482 -13.38 6.77 -19.96
C PHE A 482 -13.78 5.71 -18.95
N ASP A 483 -13.59 5.99 -17.66
CA ASP A 483 -14.01 5.15 -16.53
C ASP A 483 -14.70 6.03 -15.51
N ALA A 484 -15.88 5.64 -15.09
CA ALA A 484 -16.63 6.32 -14.04
C ALA A 484 -17.28 5.28 -13.11
N ASN A 485 -17.11 5.48 -11.81
CA ASN A 485 -17.73 4.60 -10.82
C ASN A 485 -18.23 5.36 -9.59
N VAL A 486 -19.15 4.74 -8.89
CA VAL A 486 -19.59 5.09 -7.55
C VAL A 486 -19.34 3.93 -6.62
N PHE A 487 -18.86 4.20 -5.42
CA PHE A 487 -18.49 3.17 -4.47
C PHE A 487 -18.96 3.49 -3.05
N GLN A 488 -19.05 2.44 -2.25
CA GLN A 488 -19.23 2.52 -0.80
C GLN A 488 -18.52 1.34 -0.13
N THR A 489 -17.74 1.65 0.90
CA THR A 489 -17.13 0.66 1.81
C THR A 489 -17.63 0.93 3.22
N LYS A 490 -18.06 -0.13 3.90
CA LYS A 490 -18.46 -0.10 5.31
C LYS A 490 -17.53 -1.01 6.08
N LEU A 491 -17.03 -0.56 7.22
CA LEU A 491 -16.23 -1.35 8.15
C LEU A 491 -17.00 -1.52 9.47
N ASN A 492 -17.08 -2.76 9.94
CA ASN A 492 -17.80 -3.15 11.13
C ASN A 492 -16.89 -3.96 12.06
N ASP A 493 -17.27 -4.08 13.31
CA ASP A 493 -16.56 -4.85 14.34
C ASP A 493 -15.10 -4.41 14.53
N PHE A 494 -14.79 -3.13 14.28
CA PHE A 494 -13.42 -2.64 14.29
C PHE A 494 -12.82 -2.73 15.70
N ILE A 495 -11.64 -3.37 15.84
CA ILE A 495 -10.99 -3.58 17.12
C ILE A 495 -10.27 -2.30 17.56
N VAL A 496 -10.66 -1.77 18.70
CA VAL A 496 -10.12 -0.55 19.30
C VAL A 496 -9.76 -0.77 20.76
N SER A 497 -9.09 0.20 21.35
CA SER A 497 -8.86 0.21 22.80
C SER A 497 -9.39 1.49 23.40
N LYS A 498 -9.81 1.44 24.64
CA LYS A 498 -10.13 2.61 25.46
C LYS A 498 -9.31 2.61 26.73
N ASP A 499 -8.97 3.80 27.19
CA ASP A 499 -8.34 3.99 28.49
C ASP A 499 -9.34 3.66 29.59
N THR A 500 -8.96 2.78 30.49
CA THR A 500 -9.77 2.49 31.68
C THR A 500 -9.28 3.32 32.87
N ASN A 501 -10.21 3.89 33.62
CA ASN A 501 -9.87 4.62 34.85
C ASN A 501 -9.13 3.72 35.83
N CYS A 502 -7.94 4.09 36.15
CA CYS A 502 -7.15 3.37 37.14
C CYS A 502 -7.54 3.77 38.53
N ASN A 503 -8.36 2.96 39.20
CA ASN A 503 -8.75 3.17 40.61
C ASN A 503 -7.61 2.91 41.61
N LEU A 504 -6.41 2.58 41.11
CA LEU A 504 -5.28 2.18 41.98
C LEU A 504 -4.32 3.31 42.36
N GLY A 505 -4.66 4.58 42.08
CA GLY A 505 -3.85 5.73 42.50
C GLY A 505 -2.45 5.85 41.88
N LYS A 506 -2.09 4.97 40.94
CA LYS A 506 -0.80 4.93 40.27
C LYS A 506 -0.87 5.18 38.76
N CYS A 507 -2.02 5.45 38.21
CA CYS A 507 -2.23 5.83 36.83
C CYS A 507 -2.44 7.35 36.82
N GLY A 508 -1.40 8.09 36.75
CA GLY A 508 -1.41 9.55 36.71
C GLY A 508 -0.64 10.07 35.53
N SER A 509 -1.19 11.05 34.88
CA SER A 509 -0.50 11.94 33.98
C SER A 509 0.58 12.68 34.75
N GLY A 510 1.80 12.22 34.73
CA GLY A 510 2.85 13.04 35.33
C GLY A 510 4.17 12.37 35.61
N GLU A 511 4.24 11.15 36.02
CA GLU A 511 5.50 10.46 36.28
C GLU A 511 5.35 8.97 35.99
N GLY A 512 5.57 8.55 34.73
CA GLY A 512 5.60 7.13 34.36
C GLY A 512 4.25 6.40 34.47
N GLY A 513 3.13 7.13 34.45
CA GLY A 513 1.78 6.58 34.54
C GLY A 513 1.39 5.82 33.26
N TRP A 514 1.06 4.54 33.43
CA TRP A 514 0.56 3.69 32.37
C TRP A 514 -0.96 3.73 32.40
N THR A 515 -1.56 4.00 31.24
CA THR A 515 -3.00 3.81 31.08
C THR A 515 -3.28 2.34 30.82
N LEU A 516 -4.21 1.80 31.59
CA LEU A 516 -4.77 0.48 31.31
C LEU A 516 -5.63 0.57 30.07
N GLN A 517 -5.58 -0.44 29.23
CA GLN A 517 -6.35 -0.52 27.98
C GLN A 517 -7.41 -1.61 28.10
N ASP A 518 -8.63 -1.28 27.75
CA ASP A 518 -9.67 -2.26 27.51
C ASP A 518 -9.87 -2.39 26.00
N ILE A 519 -9.63 -3.59 25.45
CA ILE A 519 -9.65 -3.87 24.03
C ILE A 519 -10.99 -4.50 23.68
N TYR A 520 -11.70 -3.95 22.68
CA TYR A 520 -13.04 -4.37 22.33
C TYR A 520 -13.34 -4.10 20.84
N ASN A 521 -14.40 -4.75 20.31
CA ASN A 521 -14.96 -4.36 19.03
C ASN A 521 -15.85 -3.16 19.19
N LYS A 522 -15.66 -2.13 18.35
CA LYS A 522 -16.50 -0.93 18.34
C LYS A 522 -17.82 -1.23 17.60
N ASP A 523 -18.95 -0.84 18.21
CA ASP A 523 -20.28 -1.06 17.65
C ASP A 523 -20.60 -0.11 16.46
N ASP A 524 -19.86 0.99 16.32
CA ASP A 524 -20.09 1.97 15.25
C ASP A 524 -19.57 1.48 13.90
N GLU A 525 -20.31 1.77 12.84
CA GLU A 525 -19.93 1.49 11.46
C GLU A 525 -19.16 2.68 10.88
N PHE A 526 -17.93 2.41 10.37
CA PHE A 526 -17.24 3.36 9.52
C PHE A 526 -17.72 3.23 8.07
N LYS A 527 -17.94 4.37 7.40
CA LYS A 527 -18.35 4.44 6.00
C LYS A 527 -17.40 5.34 5.21
N SER A 528 -16.91 4.83 4.09
CA SER A 528 -16.31 5.61 3.02
C SER A 528 -17.15 5.43 1.77
N LYS A 529 -17.59 6.53 1.14
CA LYS A 529 -18.36 6.53 -0.11
C LYS A 529 -17.85 7.63 -1.02
N GLY A 530 -18.05 7.45 -2.30
CA GLY A 530 -17.60 8.44 -3.25
C GLY A 530 -17.85 8.06 -4.70
N PHE A 531 -17.28 8.87 -5.56
CA PHE A 531 -17.25 8.58 -6.99
C PHE A 531 -15.89 8.94 -7.60
N GLU A 532 -15.57 8.28 -8.67
CA GLU A 532 -14.34 8.45 -9.45
C GLU A 532 -14.70 8.61 -10.92
N ILE A 533 -14.00 9.52 -11.58
CA ILE A 533 -14.07 9.71 -13.03
C ILE A 533 -12.64 9.82 -13.53
N LYS A 534 -12.32 9.03 -14.56
CA LYS A 534 -11.03 9.07 -15.23
C LYS A 534 -11.25 9.03 -16.73
N THR A 535 -10.52 9.85 -17.47
CA THR A 535 -10.49 9.82 -18.93
C THR A 535 -9.07 9.99 -19.41
N SER A 536 -8.72 9.33 -20.51
CA SER A 536 -7.45 9.55 -21.18
C SER A 536 -7.66 9.68 -22.68
N TYR A 537 -6.78 10.42 -23.31
CA TYR A 537 -6.72 10.57 -24.76
C TYR A 537 -5.26 10.49 -25.20
N ASN A 538 -5.01 9.64 -26.18
CA ASN A 538 -3.69 9.45 -26.78
C ASN A 538 -3.80 9.61 -28.29
N TYR A 539 -2.90 10.38 -28.87
CA TYR A 539 -2.80 10.57 -30.31
C TYR A 539 -1.37 10.90 -30.69
N ASP A 540 -0.75 10.07 -31.54
CA ASP A 540 0.62 10.24 -32.02
C ASP A 540 1.59 10.53 -30.85
N ILE A 541 2.21 11.68 -30.86
CA ILE A 541 3.17 12.14 -29.83
C ILE A 541 2.51 12.73 -28.57
N PHE A 542 1.19 12.86 -28.53
CA PHE A 542 0.47 13.51 -27.44
C PHE A 542 -0.36 12.52 -26.62
N SER A 543 -0.21 12.57 -25.32
CA SER A 543 -1.08 11.86 -24.38
C SER A 543 -1.57 12.80 -23.27
N THR A 544 -2.82 12.63 -22.84
CA THR A 544 -3.37 13.38 -21.72
C THR A 544 -4.34 12.54 -20.91
N SER A 545 -4.41 12.77 -19.62
CA SER A 545 -5.38 12.12 -18.74
C SER A 545 -5.90 13.09 -17.69
N LEU A 546 -7.19 12.97 -17.40
CA LEU A 546 -7.89 13.69 -16.35
C LEU A 546 -8.49 12.66 -15.40
N ALA A 547 -8.30 12.86 -14.11
CA ALA A 547 -8.92 12.05 -13.09
C ALA A 547 -9.48 12.93 -11.97
N TYR A 548 -10.66 12.59 -11.50
CA TYR A 548 -11.29 13.25 -10.37
C TYR A 548 -11.90 12.22 -9.43
N THR A 549 -11.62 12.35 -8.16
CA THR A 549 -12.19 11.52 -7.11
C THR A 549 -12.74 12.42 -6.01
N GLN A 550 -13.94 12.12 -5.57
CA GLN A 550 -14.53 12.65 -4.34
C GLN A 550 -14.79 11.52 -3.37
N ILE A 551 -14.34 11.70 -2.13
CA ILE A 551 -14.51 10.76 -1.04
C ILE A 551 -15.16 11.51 0.11
N ASP A 552 -16.23 10.95 0.64
CA ASP A 552 -16.92 11.41 1.85
C ASP A 552 -16.91 10.26 2.88
N THR A 553 -16.52 10.55 4.12
CA THR A 553 -16.53 9.59 5.21
C THR A 553 -17.44 10.06 6.34
N ASN A 554 -17.90 9.12 7.17
CA ASN A 554 -18.65 9.49 8.39
C ASN A 554 -17.72 9.72 9.58
N ASN A 555 -16.42 9.70 9.36
CA ASN A 555 -15.40 9.93 10.38
C ASN A 555 -14.83 11.32 10.17
N ASN A 556 -15.29 12.29 10.93
CA ASN A 556 -14.86 13.67 10.76
C ASN A 556 -13.75 13.99 11.77
N PRO A 557 -12.52 14.24 11.32
CA PRO A 557 -11.41 14.59 12.20
C PRO A 557 -11.63 15.87 13.03
N SER A 558 -12.52 16.77 12.59
CA SER A 558 -12.85 17.95 13.37
C SER A 558 -13.56 17.61 14.70
N ASP A 559 -14.18 16.45 14.78
CA ASP A 559 -14.85 16.00 16.00
C ASP A 559 -13.84 15.52 17.04
N VAL A 560 -12.63 15.12 16.60
CA VAL A 560 -11.52 14.71 17.48
C VAL A 560 -10.97 15.89 18.28
N ASN A 561 -10.89 17.07 17.68
CA ASN A 561 -10.38 18.27 18.35
C ASN A 561 -11.32 18.79 19.45
N ASN A 562 -12.60 18.40 19.39
CA ASN A 562 -13.61 18.77 20.37
C ASN A 562 -13.90 17.65 21.38
N SER A 563 -13.45 16.42 21.10
CA SER A 563 -13.63 15.31 22.03
C SER A 563 -12.48 15.28 23.02
N SER A 564 -12.80 15.37 24.30
CA SER A 564 -11.89 15.03 25.40
C SER A 564 -11.59 13.53 25.44
N ASP A 565 -12.13 12.76 24.51
CA ASP A 565 -12.01 11.30 24.46
C ASP A 565 -10.84 10.87 23.57
N ILE A 566 -9.73 10.54 24.19
CA ILE A 566 -8.51 10.00 23.55
C ILE A 566 -8.81 8.73 22.74
N ASN A 567 -9.90 8.04 23.04
CA ASN A 567 -10.29 6.79 22.40
C ASN A 567 -10.85 6.98 20.99
N GLU A 568 -11.57 8.07 20.75
CA GLU A 568 -12.07 8.46 19.43
C GLU A 568 -10.90 8.73 18.46
N ASP A 569 -9.89 9.41 18.95
CA ASP A 569 -8.66 9.74 18.23
C ASP A 569 -7.91 8.47 17.75
N GLN A 570 -7.82 7.43 18.58
CA GLN A 570 -7.17 6.17 18.19
C GLN A 570 -7.93 5.42 17.10
N TYR A 571 -9.26 5.43 17.16
CA TYR A 571 -10.11 4.82 16.15
C TYR A 571 -9.92 5.49 14.78
N ILE A 572 -10.02 6.81 14.74
CA ILE A 572 -9.87 7.60 13.51
C ILE A 572 -8.51 7.35 12.85
N ARG A 573 -7.44 7.28 13.61
CA ARG A 573 -6.11 7.03 13.08
C ARG A 573 -5.92 5.64 12.48
N ARG A 574 -6.62 4.65 13.00
CA ARG A 574 -6.53 3.27 12.49
C ARG A 574 -7.39 3.04 11.27
N VAL A 575 -8.56 3.65 11.21
CA VAL A 575 -9.51 3.44 10.12
C VAL A 575 -9.16 4.30 8.92
N GLY A 576 -8.64 5.48 9.14
CA GLY A 576 -8.56 6.56 8.18
C GLY A 576 -9.79 7.45 8.29
N GLY A 577 -10.25 8.04 7.21
CA GLY A 577 -11.48 8.82 7.24
C GLY A 577 -11.27 10.25 6.82
N TYR A 578 -10.52 10.46 5.74
CA TYR A 578 -10.39 11.78 5.18
C TYR A 578 -11.38 11.97 4.06
N ASP A 579 -12.25 12.97 4.21
CA ASP A 579 -12.96 13.53 3.08
C ASP A 579 -11.95 14.14 2.12
N SER A 580 -12.02 13.78 0.87
CA SER A 580 -11.07 14.25 -0.13
C SER A 580 -11.77 14.58 -1.43
N LYS A 581 -11.27 15.62 -2.10
CA LYS A 581 -11.57 15.93 -3.49
C LYS A 581 -10.25 16.12 -4.20
N LYS A 582 -9.90 15.17 -5.03
CA LYS A 582 -8.63 15.18 -5.76
C LYS A 582 -8.89 15.25 -7.25
N PHE A 583 -8.27 16.24 -7.88
CA PHE A 583 -8.23 16.38 -9.33
C PHE A 583 -6.79 16.21 -9.80
N VAL A 584 -6.60 15.38 -10.81
CA VAL A 584 -5.30 15.16 -11.44
C VAL A 584 -5.44 15.39 -12.93
N TRP A 585 -4.57 16.22 -13.49
CA TRP A 585 -4.39 16.38 -14.91
C TRP A 585 -2.94 16.09 -15.27
N SER A 586 -2.71 15.11 -16.12
CA SER A 586 -1.40 14.72 -16.60
C SER A 586 -1.39 14.78 -18.12
N SER A 587 -0.38 15.39 -18.71
CA SER A 587 -0.18 15.43 -20.16
C SER A 587 1.28 15.22 -20.50
N GLN A 588 1.54 14.56 -21.61
CA GLN A 588 2.87 14.29 -22.14
C GLN A 588 2.90 14.62 -23.63
N LEU A 589 4.00 15.21 -24.07
CA LEU A 589 4.30 15.49 -25.45
C LEU A 589 5.68 14.92 -25.80
N GLU A 590 5.72 13.88 -26.62
CA GLU A 590 6.94 13.22 -27.08
C GLU A 590 7.46 13.93 -28.33
N LEU A 591 8.35 14.91 -28.15
CA LEU A 591 8.88 15.71 -29.25
C LEU A 591 9.83 14.91 -30.16
N THR A 592 10.51 13.95 -29.60
CA THR A 592 11.36 12.97 -30.30
C THR A 592 11.45 11.69 -29.48
N ASN A 593 11.99 10.62 -30.05
CA ASN A 593 12.30 9.39 -29.32
C ASN A 593 13.30 9.54 -28.14
N LYS A 594 13.79 10.76 -27.89
CA LYS A 594 14.75 11.08 -26.80
C LYS A 594 14.33 12.28 -25.95
N LEU A 595 13.25 12.95 -26.31
CA LEU A 595 12.79 14.14 -25.61
C LEU A 595 11.28 14.13 -25.46
N ALA A 596 10.82 14.10 -24.24
CA ALA A 596 9.43 14.29 -23.87
C ALA A 596 9.28 15.47 -22.91
N VAL A 597 8.12 16.12 -22.96
CA VAL A 597 7.71 17.16 -22.01
C VAL A 597 6.47 16.66 -21.28
N ASP A 598 6.57 16.57 -19.97
CA ASP A 598 5.49 16.13 -19.08
C ASP A 598 4.96 17.28 -18.25
N TYR A 599 3.66 17.31 -18.11
CA TYR A 599 2.95 18.23 -17.24
C TYR A 599 2.01 17.46 -16.32
N THR A 600 2.07 17.73 -15.02
CA THR A 600 1.11 17.18 -14.06
C THR A 600 0.62 18.27 -13.13
N LEU A 601 -0.71 18.41 -13.04
CA LEU A 601 -1.40 19.26 -12.08
C LEU A 601 -2.17 18.37 -11.09
N ASN A 602 -1.84 18.47 -9.82
CA ASN A 602 -2.59 17.87 -8.73
C ASN A 602 -3.26 18.96 -7.90
N ALA A 603 -4.58 18.91 -7.78
CA ALA A 603 -5.35 19.78 -6.90
C ALA A 603 -6.11 18.93 -5.89
N VAL A 604 -5.77 19.08 -4.63
CA VAL A 604 -6.40 18.34 -3.53
C VAL A 604 -7.11 19.35 -2.63
N LYS A 605 -8.39 19.08 -2.36
CA LYS A 605 -9.13 19.72 -1.28
C LYS A 605 -9.38 18.66 -0.22
N GLY A 606 -8.52 18.62 0.76
CA GLY A 606 -8.74 17.82 1.95
C GLY A 606 -9.64 18.54 2.95
N THR A 607 -10.14 17.83 3.91
CA THR A 607 -10.62 18.42 5.16
C THR A 607 -9.44 19.10 5.86
N ASN A 608 -9.70 20.24 6.47
CA ASN A 608 -8.75 20.92 7.37
C ASN A 608 -8.56 20.03 8.61
N VAL A 609 -7.83 18.95 8.44
CA VAL A 609 -7.66 18.01 9.53
C VAL A 609 -6.90 18.67 10.65
N LEU A 610 -6.07 19.68 10.39
CA LEU A 610 -5.18 20.21 11.43
C LEU A 610 -4.47 21.53 11.04
N ASP A 611 -5.24 22.48 10.61
CA ASP A 611 -4.80 23.89 10.66
C ASP A 611 -5.31 24.52 11.96
N SER A 612 -4.86 24.05 13.10
CA SER A 612 -5.04 24.74 14.38
C SER A 612 -3.81 24.65 15.24
#